data_4780e6d4db14de4c069d583d728ac92f
#
_entry.id   4780e6d4db14de4c069d583d728ac92f
#
_cell.length_a   1.000
_cell.length_b   1.000
_cell.length_c   1.000
_cell.angle_alpha   90.00
_cell.angle_beta   90.00
_cell.angle_gamma   90.00
#
_symmetry.space_group_name_H-M   'P 1'
#
loop_
_entity.id
_entity.type
_entity.pdbx_description
1 polymer ?
#
loop_
_entity_poly.entity_id
_entity_poly.type
_entity_poly.pdbx_seq_one_letter_code
_entity_poly.pdbx_strand_id
1 'polypeptide(L)'
;MATPDGAGPHPAVLILRGVVGPDDGYTEIARRLAEWGYVALLHGWKVRGANPPDAPVYDDLKGALTFLRSVSLADQRRLAVFGFCRGGVHALMAARAHEEIRVIVVFHGFAFRSAHSQPGAQPYDLAEGVNAPMLVMHGTEDEQAPVADMRRMETRMRELGKVCEFRFYDGARHGFAVRTHPGYDEHPAKQSFDEAKRFLETHLRRLD
;
A
#
# COMPACT_ATOMS: atom_id res chain seq x y z
N MET A 1 1.10 16.11 -0.62
CA MET A 1 -0.20 15.73 -1.21
C MET A 1 -0.20 16.13 -2.67
N ALA A 2 -0.74 15.29 -3.55
CA ALA A 2 -1.01 15.61 -4.94
C ALA A 2 -2.52 15.51 -5.20
N THR A 3 -3.06 16.38 -6.05
CA THR A 3 -4.50 16.45 -6.34
C THR A 3 -4.74 16.37 -7.83
N PRO A 4 -5.80 15.71 -8.28
CA PRO A 4 -6.19 15.73 -9.68
C PRO A 4 -6.71 17.11 -10.09
N ASP A 5 -6.74 17.35 -11.39
CA ASP A 5 -7.41 18.52 -11.96
C ASP A 5 -8.94 18.36 -11.88
N GLY A 6 -9.64 19.51 -11.89
CA GLY A 6 -11.10 19.56 -11.91
C GLY A 6 -11.78 19.65 -10.55
N ALA A 7 -13.10 19.74 -10.59
CA ALA A 7 -13.93 19.83 -9.38
C ALA A 7 -14.08 18.45 -8.74
N GLY A 8 -13.86 18.36 -7.41
CA GLY A 8 -14.07 17.13 -6.63
C GLY A 8 -15.54 16.92 -6.23
N PRO A 9 -15.80 15.98 -5.32
CA PRO A 9 -14.82 15.20 -4.59
C PRO A 9 -14.29 13.99 -5.40
N HIS A 10 -12.99 13.75 -5.30
CA HIS A 10 -12.29 12.64 -5.97
C HIS A 10 -12.00 11.51 -4.98
N PRO A 11 -11.94 10.24 -5.41
CA PRO A 11 -11.46 9.17 -4.55
C PRO A 11 -10.05 9.46 -4.06
N ALA A 12 -9.68 8.95 -2.88
CA ALA A 12 -8.41 9.24 -2.25
C ALA A 12 -7.53 8.00 -2.08
N VAL A 13 -6.22 8.20 -2.13
CA VAL A 13 -5.21 7.15 -1.85
C VAL A 13 -4.23 7.65 -0.81
N LEU A 14 -4.12 6.94 0.31
CA LEU A 14 -3.07 7.13 1.30
C LEU A 14 -1.88 6.24 0.94
N ILE A 15 -0.70 6.84 0.72
CA ILE A 15 0.53 6.15 0.37
C ILE A 15 1.35 5.93 1.64
N LEU A 16 1.59 4.67 1.98
CA LEU A 16 2.40 4.22 3.11
C LEU A 16 3.70 3.63 2.56
N ARG A 17 4.78 4.38 2.73
CA ARG A 17 6.09 4.04 2.17
C ARG A 17 6.87 3.05 3.03
N GLY A 18 7.95 2.50 2.45
CA GLY A 18 8.92 1.67 3.13
C GLY A 18 9.89 2.46 4.03
N VAL A 19 10.94 1.80 4.49
CA VAL A 19 11.95 2.36 5.39
C VAL A 19 12.90 3.36 4.70
N VAL A 20 13.07 3.26 3.39
CA VAL A 20 13.83 4.23 2.60
C VAL A 20 13.02 5.53 2.50
N GLY A 21 13.66 6.66 2.80
CA GLY A 21 13.01 7.96 3.08
C GLY A 21 11.99 8.50 2.10
N PRO A 22 11.40 9.66 2.42
CA PRO A 22 10.66 10.40 1.42
C PRO A 22 11.66 10.80 0.35
N ASP A 23 11.44 10.29 -0.84
CA ASP A 23 12.25 10.58 -1.99
C ASP A 23 11.37 10.91 -3.19
N ASP A 24 12.02 11.27 -4.28
CA ASP A 24 11.33 11.64 -5.51
C ASP A 24 10.50 10.49 -6.10
N GLY A 25 10.88 9.22 -5.84
CA GLY A 25 10.14 8.06 -6.31
C GLY A 25 8.72 7.99 -5.74
N TYR A 26 8.56 8.23 -4.44
CA TYR A 26 7.21 8.28 -3.84
C TYR A 26 6.44 9.55 -4.22
N THR A 27 7.15 10.66 -4.45
CA THR A 27 6.53 11.88 -4.97
C THR A 27 5.97 11.68 -6.37
N GLU A 28 6.69 10.95 -7.23
CA GLU A 28 6.21 10.56 -8.56
C GLU A 28 5.00 9.63 -8.50
N ILE A 29 4.98 8.68 -7.56
CA ILE A 29 3.81 7.82 -7.33
C ILE A 29 2.59 8.66 -6.95
N ALA A 30 2.75 9.64 -6.07
CA ALA A 30 1.65 10.53 -5.69
C ALA A 30 1.13 11.36 -6.88
N ARG A 31 2.02 11.88 -7.74
CA ARG A 31 1.64 12.60 -8.96
C ARG A 31 0.91 11.70 -9.96
N ARG A 32 1.41 10.48 -10.18
CA ARG A 32 0.75 9.47 -11.03
C ARG A 32 -0.67 9.15 -10.56
N LEU A 33 -0.89 9.00 -9.27
CA LEU A 33 -2.23 8.80 -8.72
C LEU A 33 -3.13 10.02 -8.94
N ALA A 34 -2.59 11.24 -8.84
CA ALA A 34 -3.34 12.45 -9.17
C ALA A 34 -3.72 12.51 -10.67
N GLU A 35 -2.82 12.13 -11.57
CA GLU A 35 -3.10 12.00 -13.00
C GLU A 35 -4.18 10.94 -13.30
N TRP A 36 -4.31 9.91 -12.45
CA TRP A 36 -5.41 8.93 -12.53
C TRP A 36 -6.73 9.42 -11.92
N GLY A 37 -6.75 10.63 -11.36
CA GLY A 37 -7.94 11.23 -10.77
C GLY A 37 -8.15 10.93 -9.29
N TYR A 38 -7.09 10.64 -8.53
CA TYR A 38 -7.14 10.39 -7.08
C TYR A 38 -6.45 11.51 -6.30
N VAL A 39 -7.04 11.94 -5.20
CA VAL A 39 -6.31 12.72 -4.19
C VAL A 39 -5.29 11.79 -3.52
N ALA A 40 -4.01 12.06 -3.66
CA ALA A 40 -2.94 11.22 -3.12
C ALA A 40 -2.22 11.90 -1.96
N LEU A 41 -2.21 11.27 -0.79
CA LEU A 41 -1.49 11.71 0.39
C LEU A 41 -0.32 10.77 0.69
N LEU A 42 0.90 11.27 0.62
CA LEU A 42 2.09 10.53 1.04
C LEU A 42 2.31 10.71 2.55
N HIS A 43 2.28 9.62 3.29
CA HIS A 43 2.53 9.59 4.74
C HIS A 43 4.02 9.67 5.06
N GLY A 44 4.39 10.62 5.91
CA GLY A 44 5.78 10.99 6.18
C GLY A 44 6.36 10.48 7.51
N TRP A 45 6.10 9.23 7.93
CA TRP A 45 6.50 8.70 9.24
C TRP A 45 8.01 8.74 9.55
N LYS A 46 8.87 8.98 8.57
CA LYS A 46 10.33 9.00 8.76
C LYS A 46 10.81 10.11 9.72
N VAL A 47 10.01 11.11 10.00
CA VAL A 47 10.30 12.10 11.04
C VAL A 47 10.53 11.47 12.43
N ARG A 48 10.08 10.23 12.62
CA ARG A 48 10.27 9.45 13.84
C ARG A 48 11.55 8.60 13.85
N GLY A 49 12.44 8.75 12.85
CA GLY A 49 13.69 8.01 12.72
C GLY A 49 13.68 6.93 11.65
N ALA A 50 14.75 6.14 11.57
CA ALA A 50 14.94 5.17 10.49
C ALA A 50 14.02 3.94 10.60
N ASN A 51 13.77 3.45 11.81
CA ASN A 51 12.96 2.24 12.05
C ASN A 51 12.19 2.34 13.39
N PRO A 52 11.22 3.26 13.51
CA PRO A 52 10.44 3.42 14.74
C PRO A 52 9.53 2.22 14.99
N PRO A 53 9.06 1.99 16.23
CA PRO A 53 7.98 1.04 16.52
C PRO A 53 6.71 1.33 15.71
N ASP A 54 5.86 0.31 15.52
CA ASP A 54 4.62 0.49 14.74
C ASP A 54 3.59 1.40 15.42
N ALA A 55 3.50 1.37 16.75
CA ALA A 55 2.48 2.13 17.47
C ALA A 55 2.53 3.64 17.16
N PRO A 56 3.66 4.35 17.31
CA PRO A 56 3.71 5.76 16.95
C PRO A 56 3.52 6.04 15.45
N VAL A 57 3.94 5.10 14.58
CA VAL A 57 3.67 5.21 13.12
C VAL A 57 2.19 5.08 12.84
N TYR A 58 1.52 4.18 13.55
CA TYR A 58 0.07 4.00 13.44
C TYR A 58 -0.72 5.22 13.96
N ASP A 59 -0.24 5.88 15.01
CA ASP A 59 -0.85 7.13 15.49
C ASP A 59 -0.72 8.25 14.44
N ASP A 60 0.42 8.37 13.78
CA ASP A 60 0.60 9.31 12.67
C ASP A 60 -0.32 8.98 11.49
N LEU A 61 -0.55 7.69 11.22
CA LEU A 61 -1.47 7.24 10.18
C LEU A 61 -2.91 7.65 10.49
N LYS A 62 -3.35 7.54 11.76
CA LYS A 62 -4.67 8.08 12.19
C LYS A 62 -4.76 9.59 11.93
N GLY A 63 -3.69 10.32 12.18
CA GLY A 63 -3.59 11.75 11.85
C GLY A 63 -3.72 12.00 10.35
N ALA A 64 -3.05 11.19 9.51
CA ALA A 64 -3.15 11.28 8.06
C ALA A 64 -4.57 11.00 7.53
N LEU A 65 -5.25 10.00 8.09
CA LEU A 65 -6.66 9.72 7.76
C LEU A 65 -7.58 10.88 8.18
N THR A 66 -7.37 11.43 9.37
CA THR A 66 -8.11 12.61 9.84
C THR A 66 -7.88 13.82 8.93
N PHE A 67 -6.64 14.03 8.49
CA PHE A 67 -6.33 15.08 7.52
C PHE A 67 -7.05 14.86 6.19
N LEU A 68 -7.01 13.66 5.63
CA LEU A 68 -7.73 13.35 4.38
C LEU A 68 -9.23 13.63 4.49
N ARG A 69 -9.84 13.33 5.64
CA ARG A 69 -11.27 13.64 5.90
C ARG A 69 -11.57 15.15 5.91
N SER A 70 -10.59 15.99 6.20
CA SER A 70 -10.75 17.45 6.18
C SER A 70 -10.55 18.07 4.78
N VAL A 71 -10.03 17.31 3.83
CA VAL A 71 -9.77 17.76 2.45
C VAL A 71 -11.07 17.69 1.64
N SER A 72 -11.63 18.85 1.31
CA SER A 72 -12.91 18.94 0.56
C SER A 72 -12.88 18.29 -0.83
N LEU A 73 -11.68 18.18 -1.44
CA LEU A 73 -11.48 17.50 -2.72
C LEU A 73 -11.48 15.96 -2.60
N ALA A 74 -11.38 15.40 -1.38
CA ALA A 74 -11.32 13.95 -1.17
C ALA A 74 -12.71 13.37 -0.82
N ASP A 75 -13.13 12.35 -1.52
CA ASP A 75 -14.32 11.58 -1.15
C ASP A 75 -13.97 10.57 -0.05
N GLN A 76 -14.48 10.81 1.13
CA GLN A 76 -14.23 9.98 2.32
C GLN A 76 -14.79 8.55 2.21
N ARG A 77 -15.75 8.30 1.31
CA ARG A 77 -16.35 6.98 1.09
C ARG A 77 -15.51 6.13 0.13
N ARG A 78 -14.59 6.74 -0.61
CA ARG A 78 -13.76 6.11 -1.64
C ARG A 78 -12.28 6.28 -1.31
N LEU A 79 -11.83 5.60 -0.23
CA LEU A 79 -10.46 5.64 0.26
C LEU A 79 -9.74 4.31 0.00
N ALA A 80 -8.59 4.39 -0.64
CA ALA A 80 -7.65 3.28 -0.78
C ALA A 80 -6.34 3.55 -0.02
N VAL A 81 -5.61 2.47 0.27
CA VAL A 81 -4.27 2.54 0.86
C VAL A 81 -3.28 1.80 -0.04
N PHE A 82 -2.19 2.46 -0.40
CA PHE A 82 -1.03 1.86 -1.08
C PHE A 82 0.08 1.66 -0.07
N GLY A 83 0.50 0.40 0.15
CA GLY A 83 1.57 0.05 1.06
C GLY A 83 2.79 -0.50 0.32
N PHE A 84 3.96 0.08 0.58
CA PHE A 84 5.23 -0.33 -0.02
C PHE A 84 6.14 -0.90 1.07
N CYS A 85 6.71 -2.09 0.87
CA CYS A 85 7.63 -2.69 1.84
C CYS A 85 6.97 -2.74 3.24
N ARG A 86 7.58 -2.17 4.27
CA ARG A 86 6.98 -2.02 5.61
C ARG A 86 5.63 -1.30 5.60
N GLY A 87 5.41 -0.38 4.65
CA GLY A 87 4.11 0.28 4.48
C GLY A 87 2.97 -0.68 4.18
N GLY A 88 3.25 -1.86 3.62
CA GLY A 88 2.27 -2.95 3.47
C GLY A 88 1.74 -3.47 4.81
N VAL A 89 2.61 -3.59 5.82
CA VAL A 89 2.19 -3.95 7.19
C VAL A 89 1.25 -2.89 7.76
N HIS A 90 1.62 -1.63 7.61
CA HIS A 90 0.81 -0.50 8.09
C HIS A 90 -0.53 -0.40 7.33
N ALA A 91 -0.57 -0.77 6.04
CA ALA A 91 -1.80 -0.83 5.26
C ALA A 91 -2.78 -1.88 5.82
N LEU A 92 -2.28 -3.08 6.18
CA LEU A 92 -3.10 -4.11 6.81
C LEU A 92 -3.60 -3.70 8.20
N MET A 93 -2.73 -3.08 9.02
CA MET A 93 -3.11 -2.54 10.33
C MET A 93 -4.21 -1.48 10.19
N ALA A 94 -4.06 -0.57 9.23
CA ALA A 94 -5.03 0.48 8.98
C ALA A 94 -6.38 -0.09 8.53
N ALA A 95 -6.39 -0.95 7.52
CA ALA A 95 -7.61 -1.50 6.96
C ALA A 95 -8.38 -2.42 7.93
N ARG A 96 -7.66 -3.06 8.86
CA ARG A 96 -8.31 -3.83 9.94
C ARG A 96 -9.04 -2.94 10.93
N ALA A 97 -8.54 -1.73 11.18
CA ALA A 97 -9.05 -0.81 12.20
C ALA A 97 -9.97 0.28 11.64
N HIS A 98 -10.00 0.49 10.33
CA HIS A 98 -10.69 1.58 9.66
C HIS A 98 -11.50 1.06 8.47
N GLU A 99 -12.80 0.82 8.67
CA GLU A 99 -13.72 0.27 7.65
C GLU A 99 -13.93 1.21 6.45
N GLU A 100 -13.61 2.50 6.59
CA GLU A 100 -13.61 3.44 5.48
C GLU A 100 -12.52 3.17 4.44
N ILE A 101 -11.51 2.35 4.75
CA ILE A 101 -10.53 1.87 3.76
C ILE A 101 -11.19 0.78 2.93
N ARG A 102 -11.48 1.11 1.70
CA ARG A 102 -12.27 0.28 0.77
C ARG A 102 -11.41 -0.60 -0.12
N VAL A 103 -10.14 -0.27 -0.32
CA VAL A 103 -9.22 -1.01 -1.18
C VAL A 103 -7.81 -0.93 -0.61
N ILE A 104 -7.07 -2.03 -0.70
CA ILE A 104 -5.65 -2.12 -0.31
C ILE A 104 -4.83 -2.58 -1.52
N VAL A 105 -3.72 -1.90 -1.76
CA VAL A 105 -2.71 -2.32 -2.74
C VAL A 105 -1.36 -2.40 -2.04
N VAL A 106 -0.71 -3.55 -2.10
CA VAL A 106 0.58 -3.79 -1.46
C VAL A 106 1.63 -4.13 -2.51
N PHE A 107 2.73 -3.36 -2.53
CA PHE A 107 3.91 -3.59 -3.37
C PHE A 107 5.04 -4.13 -2.51
N HIS A 108 5.65 -5.25 -2.91
CA HIS A 108 6.79 -5.90 -2.25
C HIS A 108 6.67 -5.87 -0.71
N GLY A 109 5.49 -6.23 -0.20
CA GLY A 109 5.22 -6.31 1.24
C GLY A 109 5.76 -7.60 1.86
N PHE A 110 5.44 -7.79 3.13
CA PHE A 110 5.87 -8.95 3.91
C PHE A 110 4.65 -9.78 4.33
N ALA A 111 4.74 -11.10 4.26
CA ALA A 111 3.81 -12.01 4.95
C ALA A 111 4.22 -12.20 6.42
N PHE A 112 5.53 -12.30 6.65
CA PHE A 112 6.10 -12.43 7.99
C PHE A 112 7.16 -11.37 8.22
N ARG A 113 7.23 -10.85 9.43
CA ARG A 113 8.29 -9.91 9.84
C ARG A 113 9.61 -10.65 9.94
N SER A 114 10.68 -10.03 9.48
CA SER A 114 12.02 -10.56 9.70
C SER A 114 12.42 -10.48 11.18
N ALA A 115 13.42 -11.26 11.59
CA ALA A 115 13.97 -11.22 12.94
C ALA A 115 14.55 -9.83 13.33
N HIS A 116 14.88 -8.99 12.34
CA HIS A 116 15.39 -7.63 12.54
C HIS A 116 14.31 -6.56 12.52
N SER A 117 13.05 -6.95 12.28
CA SER A 117 11.91 -6.03 12.32
C SER A 117 11.54 -5.68 13.76
N GLN A 118 10.91 -4.52 13.95
CA GLN A 118 10.30 -4.18 15.22
C GLN A 118 9.25 -5.25 15.62
N PRO A 119 9.15 -5.61 16.92
CA PRO A 119 8.11 -6.51 17.41
C PRO A 119 6.71 -5.99 17.05
N GLY A 120 5.81 -6.90 16.69
CA GLY A 120 4.44 -6.55 16.34
C GLY A 120 3.69 -7.72 15.72
N ALA A 121 2.41 -7.52 15.41
CA ALA A 121 1.59 -8.54 14.77
C ALA A 121 2.16 -8.91 13.39
N GLN A 122 2.09 -10.20 13.06
CA GLN A 122 2.52 -10.67 11.76
C GLN A 122 1.52 -10.19 10.68
N PRO A 123 1.98 -9.71 9.52
CA PRO A 123 1.10 -9.35 8.42
C PRO A 123 0.17 -10.50 8.01
N TYR A 124 0.67 -11.73 8.05
CA TYR A 124 -0.09 -12.95 7.80
C TYR A 124 -1.34 -13.05 8.71
N ASP A 125 -1.19 -12.77 10.01
CA ASP A 125 -2.30 -12.81 10.97
C ASP A 125 -3.21 -11.57 10.86
N LEU A 126 -2.62 -10.41 10.53
CA LEU A 126 -3.39 -9.18 10.31
C LEU A 126 -4.37 -9.32 9.14
N ALA A 127 -3.96 -10.01 8.08
CA ALA A 127 -4.75 -10.18 6.87
C ALA A 127 -6.09 -10.88 7.12
N GLU A 128 -6.19 -11.76 8.12
CA GLU A 128 -7.46 -12.40 8.50
C GLU A 128 -8.56 -11.39 8.86
N GLY A 129 -8.19 -10.32 9.54
CA GLY A 129 -9.13 -9.27 9.97
C GLY A 129 -9.43 -8.21 8.91
N VAL A 130 -8.82 -8.31 7.72
CA VAL A 130 -9.04 -7.35 6.63
C VAL A 130 -10.23 -7.80 5.77
N ASN A 131 -11.20 -6.92 5.56
CA ASN A 131 -12.38 -7.18 4.73
C ASN A 131 -12.37 -6.41 3.40
N ALA A 132 -11.51 -5.41 3.26
CA ALA A 132 -11.36 -4.68 2.01
C ALA A 132 -10.72 -5.56 0.92
N PRO A 133 -11.13 -5.48 -0.35
CA PRO A 133 -10.43 -6.06 -1.48
C PRO A 133 -8.96 -5.68 -1.47
N MET A 134 -8.08 -6.66 -1.71
CA MET A 134 -6.63 -6.48 -1.61
C MET A 134 -5.92 -6.97 -2.88
N LEU A 135 -5.02 -6.15 -3.44
CA LEU A 135 -4.06 -6.53 -4.48
C LEU A 135 -2.66 -6.57 -3.88
N VAL A 136 -1.98 -7.69 -4.01
CA VAL A 136 -0.59 -7.88 -3.56
C VAL A 136 0.30 -8.12 -4.77
N MET A 137 1.33 -7.31 -4.94
CA MET A 137 2.27 -7.37 -6.04
C MET A 137 3.68 -7.62 -5.51
N HIS A 138 4.32 -8.69 -5.98
CA HIS A 138 5.54 -9.20 -5.38
C HIS A 138 6.53 -9.74 -6.40
N GLY A 139 7.82 -9.51 -6.17
CA GLY A 139 8.90 -10.02 -7.02
C GLY A 139 9.29 -11.45 -6.64
N THR A 140 9.58 -12.30 -7.63
CA THR A 140 9.99 -13.70 -7.36
C THR A 140 11.40 -13.80 -6.79
N GLU A 141 12.24 -12.78 -6.98
CA GLU A 141 13.60 -12.69 -6.43
C GLU A 141 13.73 -11.70 -5.27
N ASP A 142 12.64 -11.49 -4.53
CA ASP A 142 12.66 -10.65 -3.32
C ASP A 142 13.35 -11.39 -2.16
N GLU A 143 14.60 -11.04 -1.90
CA GLU A 143 15.41 -11.63 -0.82
C GLU A 143 15.00 -11.13 0.58
N GLN A 144 14.32 -9.99 0.69
CA GLN A 144 13.88 -9.44 1.98
C GLN A 144 12.55 -10.05 2.44
N ALA A 145 11.70 -10.43 1.49
CA ALA A 145 10.40 -11.04 1.72
C ALA A 145 10.24 -12.25 0.78
N PRO A 146 10.64 -13.45 1.20
CA PRO A 146 10.67 -14.62 0.32
C PRO A 146 9.33 -14.90 -0.36
N VAL A 147 9.34 -15.14 -1.67
CA VAL A 147 8.13 -15.41 -2.47
C VAL A 147 7.32 -16.59 -1.92
N ALA A 148 7.98 -17.57 -1.32
CA ALA A 148 7.33 -18.73 -0.69
C ALA A 148 6.38 -18.29 0.44
N ASP A 149 6.77 -17.31 1.23
CA ASP A 149 5.94 -16.75 2.32
C ASP A 149 4.73 -16.01 1.77
N MET A 150 4.90 -15.26 0.68
CA MET A 150 3.79 -14.57 0.01
C MET A 150 2.80 -15.57 -0.62
N ARG A 151 3.28 -16.70 -1.17
CA ARG A 151 2.40 -17.77 -1.65
C ARG A 151 1.64 -18.46 -0.52
N ARG A 152 2.23 -18.60 0.66
CA ARG A 152 1.53 -19.09 1.87
C ARG A 152 0.42 -18.11 2.26
N MET A 153 0.70 -16.81 2.23
CA MET A 153 -0.31 -15.78 2.49
C MET A 153 -1.45 -15.81 1.46
N GLU A 154 -1.13 -15.95 0.17
CA GLU A 154 -2.12 -16.12 -0.89
C GLU A 154 -3.05 -17.31 -0.62
N THR A 155 -2.48 -18.46 -0.28
CA THR A 155 -3.25 -19.67 0.06
C THR A 155 -4.18 -19.41 1.24
N ARG A 156 -3.65 -18.80 2.30
CA ARG A 156 -4.43 -18.47 3.50
C ARG A 156 -5.59 -17.54 3.21
N MET A 157 -5.35 -16.48 2.43
CA MET A 157 -6.40 -15.52 2.06
C MET A 157 -7.51 -16.19 1.24
N ARG A 158 -7.15 -17.10 0.37
CA ARG A 158 -8.12 -17.89 -0.42
C ARG A 158 -8.95 -18.82 0.48
N GLU A 159 -8.32 -19.51 1.43
CA GLU A 159 -9.01 -20.38 2.41
C GLU A 159 -10.00 -19.60 3.28
N LEU A 160 -9.67 -18.36 3.61
CA LEU A 160 -10.53 -17.45 4.36
C LEU A 160 -11.65 -16.81 3.52
N GLY A 161 -11.71 -17.11 2.20
CA GLY A 161 -12.70 -16.52 1.30
C GLY A 161 -12.54 -15.01 1.10
N LYS A 162 -11.33 -14.46 1.31
CA LYS A 162 -11.07 -13.02 1.15
C LYS A 162 -11.00 -12.64 -0.33
N VAL A 163 -11.48 -11.44 -0.66
CA VAL A 163 -11.33 -10.87 -2.00
C VAL A 163 -9.89 -10.35 -2.12
N CYS A 164 -9.01 -11.18 -2.68
CA CYS A 164 -7.61 -10.79 -2.86
C CYS A 164 -7.03 -11.34 -4.17
N GLU A 165 -6.16 -10.56 -4.76
CA GLU A 165 -5.38 -10.91 -5.94
C GLU A 165 -3.89 -10.83 -5.62
N PHE A 166 -3.15 -11.87 -6.01
CA PHE A 166 -1.69 -11.88 -5.92
C PHE A 166 -1.10 -11.88 -7.32
N ARG A 167 -0.10 -11.02 -7.54
CA ARG A 167 0.66 -10.92 -8.78
C ARG A 167 2.14 -11.10 -8.46
N PHE A 168 2.75 -12.05 -9.14
CA PHE A 168 4.18 -12.35 -8.98
C PHE A 168 4.90 -11.97 -10.27
N TYR A 169 5.94 -11.15 -10.14
CA TYR A 169 6.75 -10.65 -11.25
C TYR A 169 8.08 -11.39 -11.27
N ASP A 170 8.31 -12.15 -12.33
CA ASP A 170 9.49 -12.98 -12.47
C ASP A 170 10.77 -12.14 -12.52
N GLY A 171 11.80 -12.55 -11.78
CA GLY A 171 13.07 -11.85 -11.67
C GLY A 171 13.05 -10.53 -10.89
N ALA A 172 11.88 -10.00 -10.55
CA ALA A 172 11.80 -8.73 -9.81
C ALA A 172 12.25 -8.90 -8.36
N ARG A 173 13.03 -7.89 -7.88
CA ARG A 173 13.57 -7.84 -6.52
C ARG A 173 12.76 -6.93 -5.60
N HIS A 174 13.12 -6.90 -4.32
CA HIS A 174 12.52 -5.96 -3.36
C HIS A 174 12.67 -4.52 -3.84
N GLY A 175 11.58 -3.74 -3.76
CA GLY A 175 11.58 -2.33 -4.18
C GLY A 175 11.40 -2.09 -5.67
N PHE A 176 11.11 -3.13 -6.48
CA PHE A 176 11.03 -3.05 -7.94
C PHE A 176 10.12 -1.93 -8.48
N ALA A 177 9.10 -1.53 -7.72
CA ALA A 177 8.10 -0.55 -8.14
C ALA A 177 8.46 0.91 -7.83
N VAL A 178 9.55 1.17 -7.10
CA VAL A 178 9.93 2.54 -6.67
C VAL A 178 11.21 2.97 -7.40
N ARG A 179 11.12 3.97 -8.27
CA ARG A 179 12.20 4.37 -9.19
C ARG A 179 13.55 4.69 -8.49
N THR A 180 13.50 5.21 -7.29
CA THR A 180 14.68 5.57 -6.51
C THR A 180 15.25 4.41 -5.67
N HIS A 181 14.56 3.25 -5.66
CA HIS A 181 15.03 2.09 -4.93
C HIS A 181 16.09 1.30 -5.74
N PRO A 182 17.15 0.75 -5.12
CA PRO A 182 18.17 -0.05 -5.82
C PRO A 182 17.65 -1.28 -6.56
N GLY A 183 16.49 -1.80 -6.15
CA GLY A 183 15.81 -2.92 -6.79
C GLY A 183 14.85 -2.52 -7.90
N TYR A 184 14.78 -1.24 -8.29
CA TYR A 184 13.86 -0.78 -9.32
C TYR A 184 14.07 -1.52 -10.65
N ASP A 185 12.94 -1.94 -11.23
CA ASP A 185 12.89 -2.52 -12.56
C ASP A 185 11.68 -1.95 -13.31
N GLU A 186 11.95 -1.27 -14.41
CA GLU A 186 10.94 -0.50 -15.15
C GLU A 186 9.80 -1.36 -15.67
N HIS A 187 10.12 -2.57 -16.17
CA HIS A 187 9.10 -3.42 -16.78
C HIS A 187 8.07 -3.94 -15.76
N PRO A 188 8.44 -4.63 -14.67
CA PRO A 188 7.49 -5.05 -13.65
C PRO A 188 6.88 -3.84 -12.89
N ALA A 189 7.60 -2.74 -12.73
CA ALA A 189 7.05 -1.52 -12.16
C ALA A 189 5.86 -1.02 -12.99
N LYS A 190 6.04 -0.85 -14.31
CA LYS A 190 4.96 -0.42 -15.21
C LYS A 190 3.77 -1.36 -15.15
N GLN A 191 4.00 -2.67 -15.26
CA GLN A 191 2.93 -3.68 -15.19
C GLN A 191 2.17 -3.59 -13.88
N SER A 192 2.87 -3.49 -12.75
CA SER A 192 2.25 -3.43 -11.42
C SER A 192 1.37 -2.18 -11.24
N PHE A 193 1.81 -1.02 -11.74
CA PHE A 193 0.97 0.19 -11.70
C PHE A 193 -0.23 0.10 -12.64
N ASP A 194 -0.11 -0.49 -13.82
CA ASP A 194 -1.24 -0.71 -14.71
C ASP A 194 -2.28 -1.65 -14.07
N GLU A 195 -1.85 -2.68 -13.34
CA GLU A 195 -2.73 -3.58 -12.59
C GLU A 195 -3.35 -2.88 -11.37
N ALA A 196 -2.58 -2.09 -10.63
CA ALA A 196 -3.10 -1.29 -9.52
C ALA A 196 -4.19 -0.32 -9.98
N LYS A 197 -4.01 0.34 -11.13
CA LYS A 197 -5.01 1.22 -11.72
C LYS A 197 -6.31 0.48 -12.01
N ARG A 198 -6.24 -0.66 -12.70
CA ARG A 198 -7.43 -1.49 -13.00
C ARG A 198 -8.12 -1.96 -11.73
N PHE A 199 -7.37 -2.37 -10.71
CA PHE A 199 -7.93 -2.81 -9.44
C PHE A 199 -8.66 -1.69 -8.71
N LEU A 200 -8.09 -0.49 -8.66
CA LEU A 200 -8.76 0.71 -8.13
C LEU A 200 -10.05 1.04 -8.90
N GLU A 201 -10.01 0.99 -10.22
CA GLU A 201 -11.18 1.26 -11.07
C GLU A 201 -12.31 0.24 -10.81
N THR A 202 -11.96 -1.02 -10.56
CA THR A 202 -12.93 -2.08 -10.30
C THR A 202 -13.55 -1.97 -8.91
N HIS A 203 -12.76 -1.69 -7.89
CA HIS A 203 -13.18 -1.83 -6.49
C HIS A 203 -13.43 -0.50 -5.77
N LEU A 204 -12.93 0.63 -6.28
CA LEU A 204 -13.06 1.92 -5.63
C LEU A 204 -13.96 2.91 -6.39
N ARG A 205 -13.92 2.92 -7.73
CA ARG A 205 -14.74 3.86 -8.52
C ARG A 205 -16.21 3.43 -8.69
N ARG A 206 -16.51 2.15 -8.52
CA ARG A 206 -17.87 1.57 -8.68
C ARG A 206 -18.67 1.52 -7.37
N LEU A 207 -18.31 2.32 -6.37
CA LEU A 207 -19.08 2.46 -5.14
C LEU A 207 -20.12 3.58 -5.30
N ASP A 208 -21.00 3.45 -6.31
CA ASP A 208 -22.16 4.34 -6.51
C ASP A 208 -23.36 3.84 -5.68
#